data_9d01d50e068e772c168d9370025b3346
#
_entry.id   9d01d50e068e772c168d9370025b3346
#
_cell.length_a   1.000
_cell.length_b   1.000
_cell.length_c   1.000
_cell.angle_alpha   90.00
_cell.angle_beta   90.00
_cell.angle_gamma   90.00
#
_symmetry.space_group_name_H-M   'P 1'
#
loop_
_entity.id
_entity.type
_entity.pdbx_description
1 polymer ?
#
loop_
_entity_poly.entity_id
_entity_poly.type
_entity_poly.pdbx_seq_one_letter_code
_entity_poly.pdbx_strand_id
1 'polypeptide(L)'
;MTQTIQVAVPGPFAEPLDYLAPTNEPLPQPGMRVQVPLGRRQLVGMVVETQAQTHIESHRLKSIITTLDSEPLIDADLLALIIWSAHYYHHPIGEALISALPARLRQGHAATPSAETLWQLSAHAQASDLDALRRRAPRQAMLLEHLMQSQTLTAAQLAGLGGDARAALQKLVAKGFATTQQQHHYGLMAGHASEPAFALNDAQHTSAAAIQPGHGHAILLIDGVTGSGKTEVYLDAITRAIQQGLQTLVIVPEIGLTPQLLSRFQRRLAAQIAVLHSGLSDSERLNAWLAARAGKADVLIGTRSAIFVPLARPGLIIVDEEHDASLKQQDGFRYSARDLAILRAHRLEVPIALGSATPSLETLANARSQRYQHHQLSERAGQAQAPLMRLLDMRGQPTHEGLSAPLIERVQSHLDADGQVLLFLNRRGFSPTLICHECGWLAECQRCDARMTYHRGKRRLHCHHCDREQPIPRDCPSCGSVDLRPLGLGTERIEQALQSRFADTPLVRIDRDSTRQRGSFERQMQAAQRGEAKLLLGTQMLAKGHHLPTVTLVGVIDADQGLFGADFRAPERLAQLIIQVAGRAGRAERPGEVAIQTHHPEHPLLQMLIHGG
;
A
#
# COMPACT_ATOMS: atom_id res chain seq x y z
N MET A 1 -34.30 -21.35 28.27
CA MET A 1 -34.08 -19.90 28.37
C MET A 1 -33.57 -19.41 27.03
N THR A 2 -34.24 -18.46 26.43
CA THR A 2 -33.79 -17.85 25.15
C THR A 2 -32.52 -17.04 25.39
N GLN A 3 -31.41 -17.45 24.79
CA GLN A 3 -30.11 -16.75 24.95
C GLN A 3 -30.05 -15.56 24.01
N THR A 4 -29.60 -14.42 24.53
CA THR A 4 -29.38 -13.18 23.76
C THR A 4 -27.97 -13.12 23.26
N ILE A 5 -27.80 -12.71 22.01
CA ILE A 5 -26.51 -12.58 21.30
C ILE A 5 -26.39 -11.16 20.78
N GLN A 6 -25.26 -10.55 21.03
CA GLN A 6 -24.91 -9.25 20.44
C GLN A 6 -24.24 -9.44 19.09
N VAL A 7 -24.81 -8.80 18.09
CA VAL A 7 -24.37 -8.86 16.70
C VAL A 7 -24.07 -7.46 16.18
N ALA A 8 -22.83 -7.24 15.75
CA ALA A 8 -22.46 -6.03 15.05
C ALA A 8 -22.89 -6.14 13.57
N VAL A 9 -23.77 -5.25 13.14
CA VAL A 9 -24.34 -5.22 11.79
C VAL A 9 -23.90 -3.97 11.03
N PRO A 10 -23.75 -4.03 9.70
CA PRO A 10 -23.48 -2.84 8.88
C PRO A 10 -24.58 -1.77 9.09
N GLY A 11 -24.15 -0.53 9.24
CA GLY A 11 -25.05 0.60 9.43
C GLY A 11 -24.52 1.59 10.48
N PRO A 12 -25.26 2.67 10.74
CA PRO A 12 -24.83 3.76 11.61
C PRO A 12 -25.02 3.45 13.11
N PHE A 13 -24.78 2.20 13.51
CA PHE A 13 -24.97 1.74 14.89
C PHE A 13 -23.64 1.84 15.64
N ALA A 14 -23.62 2.64 16.71
CA ALA A 14 -22.45 2.76 17.58
C ALA A 14 -22.15 1.45 18.32
N GLU A 15 -23.21 0.76 18.75
CA GLU A 15 -23.14 -0.47 19.53
C GLU A 15 -23.72 -1.67 18.76
N PRO A 16 -23.37 -2.91 19.12
CA PRO A 16 -23.99 -4.11 18.58
C PRO A 16 -25.50 -4.15 18.87
N LEU A 17 -26.24 -4.88 18.07
CA LEU A 17 -27.67 -5.08 18.26
C LEU A 17 -27.95 -6.45 18.90
N ASP A 18 -28.98 -6.51 19.75
CA ASP A 18 -29.40 -7.72 20.44
C ASP A 18 -30.33 -8.58 19.58
N TYR A 19 -29.99 -9.88 19.48
CA TYR A 19 -30.77 -10.89 18.78
C TYR A 19 -30.98 -12.12 19.66
N LEU A 20 -32.00 -12.91 19.38
CA LEU A 20 -32.18 -14.25 19.97
C LEU A 20 -31.30 -15.27 19.23
N ALA A 21 -30.78 -16.22 19.97
CA ALA A 21 -30.07 -17.37 19.41
C ALA A 21 -30.92 -18.13 18.37
N PRO A 22 -30.35 -18.77 17.36
CA PRO A 22 -31.06 -19.62 16.42
C PRO A 22 -31.66 -20.83 17.15
N THR A 23 -32.87 -21.24 16.77
CA THR A 23 -33.62 -22.24 17.52
C THR A 23 -33.11 -23.67 17.33
N ASN A 24 -32.51 -23.99 16.18
CA ASN A 24 -32.15 -25.35 15.78
C ASN A 24 -30.65 -25.48 15.38
N GLU A 25 -29.83 -24.52 15.73
CA GLU A 25 -28.39 -24.49 15.45
C GLU A 25 -27.61 -24.36 16.75
N PRO A 26 -26.36 -24.78 16.77
CA PRO A 26 -25.44 -24.49 17.89
C PRO A 26 -25.32 -22.97 18.12
N LEU A 27 -25.07 -22.59 19.37
CA LEU A 27 -24.86 -21.19 19.74
C LEU A 27 -23.63 -20.64 19.01
N PRO A 28 -23.79 -19.60 18.16
CA PRO A 28 -22.64 -19.04 17.44
C PRO A 28 -21.71 -18.31 18.42
N GLN A 29 -20.41 -18.45 18.18
CA GLN A 29 -19.36 -17.87 19.01
C GLN A 29 -18.95 -16.47 18.53
N PRO A 30 -18.37 -15.62 19.39
CA PRO A 30 -17.78 -14.34 18.98
C PRO A 30 -16.79 -14.54 17.83
N GLY A 31 -16.82 -13.65 16.84
CA GLY A 31 -16.03 -13.77 15.63
C GLY A 31 -16.62 -14.61 14.50
N MET A 32 -17.78 -15.26 14.72
CA MET A 32 -18.57 -15.92 13.68
C MET A 32 -19.50 -14.94 12.97
N ARG A 33 -19.71 -15.15 11.67
CA ARG A 33 -20.73 -14.43 10.91
C ARG A 33 -22.10 -15.10 11.06
N VAL A 34 -23.11 -14.26 11.14
CA VAL A 34 -24.51 -14.68 11.18
C VAL A 34 -25.32 -13.87 10.19
N GLN A 35 -26.40 -14.46 9.67
CA GLN A 35 -27.40 -13.74 8.92
C GLN A 35 -28.53 -13.30 9.85
N VAL A 36 -28.79 -11.98 9.87
CA VAL A 36 -29.78 -11.39 10.76
C VAL A 36 -30.80 -10.53 10.03
N PRO A 37 -32.06 -10.45 10.49
CA PRO A 37 -33.04 -9.55 9.93
C PRO A 37 -32.87 -8.14 10.51
N LEU A 38 -32.80 -7.11 9.64
CA LEU A 38 -32.83 -5.70 10.03
C LEU A 38 -33.90 -4.97 9.20
N GLY A 39 -35.03 -4.60 9.83
CA GLY A 39 -36.20 -4.10 9.12
C GLY A 39 -36.72 -5.16 8.13
N ARG A 40 -36.75 -4.83 6.84
CA ARG A 40 -37.12 -5.74 5.72
C ARG A 40 -35.92 -6.41 5.04
N ARG A 41 -34.71 -6.12 5.49
CA ARG A 41 -33.47 -6.63 4.88
C ARG A 41 -32.89 -7.77 5.72
N GLN A 42 -32.13 -8.62 5.07
CA GLN A 42 -31.26 -9.59 5.72
C GLN A 42 -29.82 -9.11 5.54
N LEU A 43 -29.06 -9.06 6.61
CA LEU A 43 -27.69 -8.60 6.62
C LEU A 43 -26.75 -9.66 7.20
N VAL A 44 -25.52 -9.65 6.75
CA VAL A 44 -24.42 -10.38 7.40
C VAL A 44 -23.90 -9.52 8.54
N GLY A 45 -23.98 -10.05 9.76
CA GLY A 45 -23.40 -9.46 10.95
C GLY A 45 -22.28 -10.34 11.52
N MET A 46 -21.55 -9.80 12.48
CA MET A 46 -20.52 -10.49 13.25
C MET A 46 -20.98 -10.63 14.70
N VAL A 47 -20.91 -11.82 15.24
CA VAL A 47 -21.16 -12.05 16.68
C VAL A 47 -20.05 -11.40 17.48
N VAL A 48 -20.43 -10.58 18.45
CA VAL A 48 -19.53 -9.88 19.36
C VAL A 48 -19.52 -10.54 20.73
N GLU A 49 -20.73 -10.85 21.23
CA GLU A 49 -20.90 -11.46 22.55
C GLU A 49 -22.06 -12.45 22.54
N THR A 50 -21.92 -13.54 23.29
CA THR A 50 -22.95 -14.54 23.54
C THR A 50 -23.39 -14.47 24.99
N GLN A 51 -24.65 -14.80 25.27
CA GLN A 51 -25.27 -14.71 26.61
C GLN A 51 -25.26 -13.27 27.17
N ALA A 52 -25.38 -12.27 26.26
CA ALA A 52 -25.41 -10.88 26.63
C ALA A 52 -26.61 -10.53 27.49
N GLN A 53 -26.44 -9.61 28.44
CA GLN A 53 -27.56 -9.02 29.17
C GLN A 53 -28.24 -8.00 28.26
N THR A 54 -29.57 -8.07 28.17
CA THR A 54 -30.33 -7.11 27.38
C THR A 54 -31.43 -6.48 28.25
N HIS A 55 -31.70 -5.22 28.02
CA HIS A 55 -32.85 -4.51 28.61
C HIS A 55 -34.11 -4.59 27.72
N ILE A 56 -33.99 -5.25 26.55
CA ILE A 56 -35.10 -5.39 25.60
C ILE A 56 -35.88 -6.66 25.93
N GLU A 57 -37.19 -6.52 26.03
CA GLU A 57 -38.09 -7.65 26.26
C GLU A 57 -37.96 -8.68 25.11
N SER A 58 -37.86 -9.96 25.46
CA SER A 58 -37.56 -11.04 24.51
C SER A 58 -38.55 -11.14 23.33
N HIS A 59 -39.81 -10.76 23.53
CA HIS A 59 -40.81 -10.75 22.45
C HIS A 59 -40.56 -9.68 21.38
N ARG A 60 -39.73 -8.67 21.67
CA ARG A 60 -39.33 -7.61 20.72
C ARG A 60 -38.04 -7.94 19.98
N LEU A 61 -37.28 -8.90 20.47
CA LEU A 61 -36.05 -9.35 19.83
C LEU A 61 -36.34 -10.27 18.65
N LYS A 62 -35.58 -10.11 17.57
CA LYS A 62 -35.64 -11.01 16.42
C LYS A 62 -34.60 -12.11 16.57
N SER A 63 -34.90 -13.29 16.04
CA SER A 63 -33.92 -14.39 16.02
C SER A 63 -32.92 -14.22 14.88
N ILE A 64 -31.69 -14.72 15.10
CA ILE A 64 -30.72 -14.96 14.05
C ILE A 64 -31.36 -15.94 13.05
N ILE A 65 -31.18 -15.67 11.76
CA ILE A 65 -31.75 -16.50 10.68
C ILE A 65 -30.94 -17.78 10.53
N THR A 66 -29.61 -17.66 10.44
CA THR A 66 -28.66 -18.78 10.34
C THR A 66 -27.24 -18.35 10.70
N THR A 67 -26.44 -19.31 11.17
CA THR A 67 -25.00 -19.17 11.37
C THR A 67 -24.29 -19.50 10.08
N LEU A 68 -23.37 -18.63 9.61
CA LEU A 68 -22.67 -18.78 8.32
C LEU A 68 -21.35 -19.55 8.43
N ASP A 69 -20.79 -19.65 9.62
CA ASP A 69 -19.48 -20.22 9.88
C ASP A 69 -19.56 -21.35 10.91
N SER A 70 -18.73 -22.36 10.79
CA SER A 70 -18.60 -23.46 11.76
C SER A 70 -17.65 -23.15 12.91
N GLU A 71 -16.80 -22.13 12.75
CA GLU A 71 -15.80 -21.67 13.71
C GLU A 71 -15.57 -20.15 13.56
N PRO A 72 -15.06 -19.45 14.59
CA PRO A 72 -14.76 -18.02 14.49
C PRO A 72 -13.81 -17.71 13.35
N LEU A 73 -14.21 -16.78 12.46
CA LEU A 73 -13.34 -16.29 11.37
C LEU A 73 -12.29 -15.30 11.87
N ILE A 74 -12.64 -14.56 12.89
CA ILE A 74 -11.79 -13.58 13.57
C ILE A 74 -11.59 -14.08 15.00
N ASP A 75 -10.33 -14.22 15.41
CA ASP A 75 -9.98 -14.60 16.77
C ASP A 75 -10.32 -13.50 17.79
N ALA A 76 -10.29 -13.84 19.06
CA ALA A 76 -10.69 -12.93 20.14
C ALA A 76 -9.82 -11.67 20.21
N ASP A 77 -8.51 -11.78 19.96
CA ASP A 77 -7.59 -10.64 20.02
C ASP A 77 -7.83 -9.66 18.87
N LEU A 78 -8.00 -10.17 17.67
CA LEU A 78 -8.30 -9.33 16.51
C LEU A 78 -9.70 -8.72 16.60
N LEU A 79 -10.70 -9.47 17.09
CA LEU A 79 -12.03 -8.95 17.35
C LEU A 79 -11.97 -7.78 18.34
N ALA A 80 -11.27 -7.97 19.47
CA ALA A 80 -11.08 -6.93 20.47
C ALA A 80 -10.31 -5.71 19.93
N LEU A 81 -9.31 -5.91 19.05
CA LEU A 81 -8.60 -4.83 18.38
C LEU A 81 -9.52 -4.01 17.49
N ILE A 82 -10.39 -4.67 16.69
CA ILE A 82 -11.31 -3.98 15.78
C ILE A 82 -12.36 -3.20 16.58
N ILE A 83 -12.91 -3.79 17.63
CA ILE A 83 -13.89 -3.14 18.52
C ILE A 83 -13.25 -1.91 19.18
N TRP A 84 -12.07 -2.07 19.77
CA TRP A 84 -11.35 -0.95 20.35
C TRP A 84 -11.10 0.17 19.34
N SER A 85 -10.69 -0.20 18.13
CA SER A 85 -10.41 0.79 17.07
C SER A 85 -11.69 1.49 16.59
N ALA A 86 -12.83 0.81 16.53
CA ALA A 86 -14.13 1.43 16.22
C ALA A 86 -14.46 2.52 17.24
N HIS A 87 -14.34 2.23 18.53
CA HIS A 87 -14.55 3.20 19.61
C HIS A 87 -13.54 4.36 19.56
N TYR A 88 -12.25 4.06 19.42
CA TYR A 88 -11.18 5.07 19.37
C TYR A 88 -11.36 6.06 18.21
N TYR A 89 -11.76 5.58 17.03
CA TYR A 89 -11.98 6.42 15.85
C TYR A 89 -13.43 6.89 15.70
N HIS A 90 -14.28 6.67 16.69
CA HIS A 90 -15.70 7.02 16.71
C HIS A 90 -16.43 6.55 15.44
N HIS A 91 -16.24 5.28 15.08
CA HIS A 91 -16.82 4.68 13.89
C HIS A 91 -17.82 3.57 14.26
N PRO A 92 -18.95 3.40 13.53
CA PRO A 92 -19.88 2.33 13.78
C PRO A 92 -19.22 0.95 13.81
N ILE A 93 -19.45 0.18 14.87
CA ILE A 93 -18.76 -1.08 15.13
C ILE A 93 -18.99 -2.13 14.01
N GLY A 94 -20.23 -2.21 13.48
CA GLY A 94 -20.55 -3.12 12.41
C GLY A 94 -19.82 -2.79 11.10
N GLU A 95 -19.68 -1.50 10.78
CA GLU A 95 -18.90 -1.04 9.62
C GLU A 95 -17.41 -1.35 9.78
N ALA A 96 -16.84 -1.18 10.97
CA ALA A 96 -15.44 -1.51 11.25
C ALA A 96 -15.19 -3.01 11.09
N LEU A 97 -16.00 -3.88 11.69
CA LEU A 97 -15.87 -5.33 11.61
C LEU A 97 -16.05 -5.86 10.18
N ILE A 98 -17.07 -5.36 9.47
CA ILE A 98 -17.31 -5.75 8.09
C ILE A 98 -16.19 -5.26 7.17
N SER A 99 -15.59 -4.08 7.42
CA SER A 99 -14.48 -3.58 6.62
C SER A 99 -13.20 -4.44 6.75
N ALA A 100 -13.06 -5.16 7.86
CA ALA A 100 -11.96 -6.08 8.12
C ALA A 100 -12.07 -7.40 7.31
N LEU A 101 -13.25 -7.72 6.77
CA LEU A 101 -13.49 -8.93 5.99
C LEU A 101 -13.29 -8.71 4.48
N PRO A 102 -12.83 -9.72 3.72
CA PRO A 102 -12.92 -9.73 2.26
C PRO A 102 -14.34 -9.56 1.74
N ALA A 103 -14.52 -8.94 0.57
CA ALA A 103 -15.84 -8.63 0.00
C ALA A 103 -16.78 -9.85 -0.08
N ARG A 104 -16.27 -11.00 -0.49
CA ARG A 104 -17.07 -12.23 -0.59
C ARG A 104 -17.61 -12.68 0.78
N LEU A 105 -16.82 -12.55 1.84
CA LEU A 105 -17.28 -12.87 3.20
C LEU A 105 -18.36 -11.91 3.69
N ARG A 106 -18.26 -10.62 3.34
CA ARG A 106 -19.29 -9.61 3.64
C ARG A 106 -20.62 -9.93 2.97
N GLN A 107 -20.57 -10.58 1.82
CA GLN A 107 -21.76 -11.00 1.04
C GLN A 107 -22.34 -12.33 1.52
N GLY A 108 -21.79 -12.96 2.55
CA GLY A 108 -22.28 -14.23 3.10
C GLY A 108 -21.77 -15.48 2.38
N HIS A 109 -20.80 -15.34 1.44
CA HIS A 109 -20.18 -16.52 0.84
C HIS A 109 -19.41 -17.34 1.87
N ALA A 110 -19.26 -18.64 1.61
CA ALA A 110 -18.49 -19.56 2.45
C ALA A 110 -17.02 -19.14 2.57
N ALA A 111 -16.44 -19.36 3.75
CA ALA A 111 -15.03 -19.10 4.03
C ALA A 111 -14.15 -20.24 3.53
N THR A 112 -14.23 -20.53 2.24
CA THR A 112 -13.48 -21.60 1.58
C THR A 112 -12.58 -21.02 0.50
N PRO A 113 -11.34 -21.52 0.35
CA PRO A 113 -10.45 -21.10 -0.73
C PRO A 113 -11.06 -21.42 -2.09
N SER A 114 -10.60 -20.76 -3.11
CA SER A 114 -10.97 -21.09 -4.49
C SER A 114 -10.65 -22.54 -4.80
N ALA A 115 -11.61 -23.24 -5.42
CA ALA A 115 -11.40 -24.60 -5.87
C ALA A 115 -11.09 -24.62 -7.36
N GLU A 116 -10.04 -25.33 -7.72
CA GLU A 116 -9.72 -25.68 -9.10
C GLU A 116 -10.12 -27.12 -9.35
N THR A 117 -10.79 -27.36 -10.47
CA THR A 117 -11.09 -28.73 -10.90
C THR A 117 -9.83 -29.37 -11.43
N LEU A 118 -9.38 -30.41 -10.78
CA LEU A 118 -8.30 -31.27 -11.20
C LEU A 118 -8.92 -32.54 -11.82
N TRP A 119 -8.51 -32.88 -13.01
CA TRP A 119 -8.87 -34.14 -13.63
C TRP A 119 -7.74 -35.12 -13.40
N GLN A 120 -8.07 -36.30 -12.92
CA GLN A 120 -7.12 -37.38 -12.61
C GLN A 120 -7.40 -38.60 -13.46
N LEU A 121 -6.35 -39.34 -13.80
CA LEU A 121 -6.49 -40.62 -14.45
C LEU A 121 -7.26 -41.59 -13.53
N SER A 122 -8.27 -42.25 -14.05
CA SER A 122 -8.97 -43.28 -13.29
C SER A 122 -8.13 -44.57 -13.23
N ALA A 123 -8.18 -45.26 -12.09
CA ALA A 123 -7.54 -46.57 -11.94
C ALA A 123 -8.06 -47.65 -12.94
N HIS A 124 -9.22 -47.41 -13.54
CA HIS A 124 -9.83 -48.33 -14.51
C HIS A 124 -9.38 -48.05 -15.95
N ALA A 125 -8.68 -46.96 -16.25
CA ALA A 125 -8.23 -46.63 -17.59
C ALA A 125 -7.03 -47.48 -17.99
N GLN A 126 -7.15 -48.19 -19.12
CA GLN A 126 -6.11 -49.08 -19.65
C GLN A 126 -5.54 -48.56 -20.98
N ALA A 127 -4.36 -49.04 -21.37
CA ALA A 127 -3.75 -48.69 -22.67
C ALA A 127 -4.60 -49.12 -23.86
N SER A 128 -5.34 -50.22 -23.74
CA SER A 128 -6.30 -50.70 -24.75
C SER A 128 -7.44 -49.72 -25.04
N ASP A 129 -7.84 -48.93 -24.06
CA ASP A 129 -8.87 -47.90 -24.21
C ASP A 129 -8.37 -46.73 -25.07
N LEU A 130 -7.08 -46.42 -24.98
CA LEU A 130 -6.43 -45.38 -25.77
C LEU A 130 -6.50 -45.74 -27.28
N ASP A 131 -6.22 -47.01 -27.67
CA ASP A 131 -6.25 -47.44 -29.05
C ASP A 131 -7.66 -47.45 -29.64
N ALA A 132 -8.66 -47.81 -28.84
CA ALA A 132 -10.07 -47.70 -29.21
C ALA A 132 -10.52 -46.24 -29.41
N LEU A 133 -10.05 -45.34 -28.59
CA LEU A 133 -10.35 -43.89 -28.68
C LEU A 133 -9.64 -43.20 -29.83
N ARG A 134 -8.41 -43.60 -30.19
CA ARG A 134 -7.65 -43.01 -31.31
C ARG A 134 -8.43 -43.09 -32.62
N ARG A 135 -9.19 -44.17 -32.85
CA ARG A 135 -9.99 -44.39 -34.08
C ARG A 135 -11.32 -43.63 -34.07
N ARG A 136 -11.96 -43.46 -32.91
CA ARG A 136 -13.34 -42.96 -32.81
C ARG A 136 -13.45 -41.51 -32.27
N ALA A 137 -12.47 -41.09 -31.47
CA ALA A 137 -12.48 -39.79 -30.77
C ALA A 137 -11.05 -39.29 -30.52
N PRO A 138 -10.30 -38.86 -31.55
CA PRO A 138 -8.87 -38.58 -31.46
C PRO A 138 -8.56 -37.53 -30.39
N ARG A 139 -9.47 -36.56 -30.14
CA ARG A 139 -9.30 -35.56 -29.09
C ARG A 139 -9.36 -36.15 -27.68
N GLN A 140 -10.26 -37.11 -27.45
CA GLN A 140 -10.33 -37.84 -26.18
C GLN A 140 -9.09 -38.71 -25.98
N ALA A 141 -8.60 -39.36 -27.05
CA ALA A 141 -7.39 -40.17 -27.00
C ALA A 141 -6.18 -39.31 -26.58
N MET A 142 -5.98 -38.13 -27.20
CA MET A 142 -4.90 -37.21 -26.86
C MET A 142 -4.96 -36.78 -25.38
N LEU A 143 -6.14 -36.47 -24.84
CA LEU A 143 -6.31 -36.09 -23.45
C LEU A 143 -6.09 -37.26 -22.49
N LEU A 144 -6.53 -38.45 -22.84
CA LEU A 144 -6.27 -39.65 -22.04
C LEU A 144 -4.78 -40.01 -22.03
N GLU A 145 -4.09 -39.90 -23.17
CA GLU A 145 -2.64 -40.08 -23.27
C GLU A 145 -1.89 -39.07 -22.37
N HIS A 146 -2.32 -37.80 -22.39
CA HIS A 146 -1.77 -36.77 -21.53
C HIS A 146 -1.99 -37.07 -20.03
N LEU A 147 -3.19 -37.55 -19.67
CA LEU A 147 -3.48 -38.02 -18.31
C LEU A 147 -2.66 -39.24 -17.91
N MET A 148 -2.41 -40.16 -18.83
CA MET A 148 -1.55 -41.34 -18.57
C MET A 148 -0.09 -40.93 -18.29
N GLN A 149 0.40 -39.85 -18.94
CA GLN A 149 1.76 -39.33 -18.73
C GLN A 149 1.88 -38.48 -17.46
N SER A 150 0.92 -37.59 -17.25
CA SER A 150 0.99 -36.60 -16.18
C SER A 150 0.21 -36.98 -14.91
N GLN A 151 -0.63 -38.00 -14.95
CA GLN A 151 -1.56 -38.48 -13.92
C GLN A 151 -2.67 -37.45 -13.59
N THR A 152 -2.44 -36.16 -13.81
CA THR A 152 -3.37 -35.08 -13.50
C THR A 152 -3.35 -34.01 -14.59
N LEU A 153 -4.49 -33.29 -14.76
CA LEU A 153 -4.63 -32.11 -15.61
C LEU A 153 -5.35 -31.00 -14.86
N THR A 154 -4.76 -29.79 -14.87
CA THR A 154 -5.38 -28.59 -14.33
C THR A 154 -6.20 -27.84 -15.38
N ALA A 155 -7.07 -26.93 -14.94
CA ALA A 155 -7.84 -26.07 -15.85
C ALA A 155 -6.93 -25.18 -16.71
N ALA A 156 -5.80 -24.71 -16.17
CA ALA A 156 -4.82 -23.90 -16.89
C ALA A 156 -4.13 -24.71 -18.01
N GLN A 157 -3.69 -25.93 -17.72
CA GLN A 157 -3.11 -26.82 -18.72
C GLN A 157 -4.14 -27.17 -19.82
N LEU A 158 -5.39 -27.38 -19.41
CA LEU A 158 -6.49 -27.67 -20.35
C LEU A 158 -6.77 -26.50 -21.29
N ALA A 159 -6.71 -25.27 -20.81
CA ALA A 159 -6.87 -24.07 -21.63
C ALA A 159 -5.79 -23.94 -22.72
N GLY A 160 -4.57 -24.38 -22.44
CA GLY A 160 -3.46 -24.44 -23.41
C GLY A 160 -3.66 -25.47 -24.53
N LEU A 161 -4.56 -26.45 -24.34
CA LEU A 161 -4.83 -27.52 -25.30
C LEU A 161 -5.95 -27.18 -26.32
N GLY A 162 -6.60 -25.99 -26.20
CA GLY A 162 -7.59 -25.47 -27.16
C GLY A 162 -9.05 -25.74 -26.80
N GLY A 163 -9.98 -25.02 -27.46
CA GLY A 163 -11.36 -24.78 -27.03
C GLY A 163 -12.26 -26.01 -26.71
N ASP A 164 -12.07 -27.16 -27.36
CA ASP A 164 -12.94 -28.36 -27.16
C ASP A 164 -12.41 -29.34 -26.09
N ALA A 165 -11.24 -29.04 -25.50
CA ALA A 165 -10.58 -29.96 -24.58
C ALA A 165 -11.44 -30.24 -23.33
N ARG A 166 -12.14 -29.23 -22.78
CA ARG A 166 -13.00 -29.40 -21.60
C ARG A 166 -14.20 -30.31 -21.87
N ALA A 167 -14.85 -30.18 -23.03
CA ALA A 167 -15.97 -31.03 -23.42
C ALA A 167 -15.52 -32.46 -23.69
N ALA A 168 -14.37 -32.67 -24.31
CA ALA A 168 -13.79 -33.98 -24.55
C ALA A 168 -13.39 -34.66 -23.23
N LEU A 169 -12.85 -33.91 -22.27
CA LEU A 169 -12.49 -34.41 -20.94
C LEU A 169 -13.71 -34.80 -20.10
N GLN A 170 -14.80 -34.05 -20.19
CA GLN A 170 -16.08 -34.43 -19.56
C GLN A 170 -16.61 -35.77 -20.09
N LYS A 171 -16.43 -36.04 -21.39
CA LYS A 171 -16.79 -37.34 -21.97
C LYS A 171 -15.89 -38.47 -21.47
N LEU A 172 -14.60 -38.20 -21.17
CA LEU A 172 -13.72 -39.20 -20.55
C LEU A 172 -14.15 -39.50 -19.11
N VAL A 173 -14.57 -38.47 -18.36
CA VAL A 173 -15.14 -38.64 -17.01
C VAL A 173 -16.43 -39.48 -17.07
N ALA A 174 -17.34 -39.14 -17.98
CA ALA A 174 -18.58 -39.92 -18.18
C ALA A 174 -18.35 -41.40 -18.58
N LYS A 175 -17.22 -41.69 -19.23
CA LYS A 175 -16.80 -43.06 -19.59
C LYS A 175 -16.02 -43.78 -18.48
N GLY A 176 -15.74 -43.12 -17.36
CA GLY A 176 -14.98 -43.66 -16.23
C GLY A 176 -13.46 -43.72 -16.43
N PHE A 177 -12.91 -43.12 -17.52
CA PHE A 177 -11.46 -43.07 -17.77
C PHE A 177 -10.73 -41.97 -17.01
N ALA A 178 -11.47 -40.96 -16.56
CA ALA A 178 -10.96 -39.90 -15.70
C ALA A 178 -11.93 -39.64 -14.55
N THR A 179 -11.41 -39.10 -13.46
CA THR A 179 -12.19 -38.61 -12.32
C THR A 179 -11.94 -37.10 -12.14
N THR A 180 -12.88 -36.43 -11.51
CA THR A 180 -12.72 -35.02 -11.15
C THR A 180 -12.56 -34.87 -9.65
N GLN A 181 -11.55 -34.12 -9.23
CA GLN A 181 -11.33 -33.72 -7.84
C GLN A 181 -11.32 -32.21 -7.74
N GLN A 182 -11.96 -31.67 -6.72
CA GLN A 182 -11.83 -30.26 -6.39
C GLN A 182 -10.61 -30.08 -5.49
N GLN A 183 -9.60 -29.38 -6.00
CA GLN A 183 -8.41 -29.05 -5.23
C GLN A 183 -8.51 -27.58 -4.82
N HIS A 184 -8.57 -27.33 -3.52
CA HIS A 184 -8.53 -25.99 -3.00
C HIS A 184 -7.10 -25.44 -3.01
N HIS A 185 -6.93 -24.24 -3.53
CA HIS A 185 -5.64 -23.55 -3.54
C HIS A 185 -5.76 -22.12 -3.02
N TYR A 186 -4.73 -21.68 -2.34
CA TYR A 186 -4.68 -20.35 -1.74
C TYR A 186 -4.06 -19.29 -2.66
N GLY A 187 -3.49 -19.68 -3.80
CA GLY A 187 -2.81 -18.75 -4.71
C GLY A 187 -1.58 -18.09 -4.08
N LEU A 188 -0.85 -18.83 -3.26
CA LEU A 188 0.36 -18.34 -2.61
C LEU A 188 1.52 -18.25 -3.60
N MET A 189 2.39 -17.27 -3.37
CA MET A 189 3.66 -17.15 -4.09
C MET A 189 4.73 -17.95 -3.36
N ALA A 190 5.30 -18.95 -4.03
CA ALA A 190 6.42 -19.70 -3.48
C ALA A 190 7.71 -18.88 -3.58
N GLY A 191 8.40 -18.71 -2.47
CA GLY A 191 9.75 -18.22 -2.43
C GLY A 191 10.74 -19.38 -2.65
N HIS A 192 11.86 -19.11 -3.31
CA HIS A 192 12.81 -20.16 -3.70
C HIS A 192 14.19 -19.99 -3.07
N ALA A 193 14.43 -18.90 -2.31
CA ALA A 193 15.73 -18.57 -1.71
C ALA A 193 16.91 -18.78 -2.70
N SER A 194 16.72 -18.34 -3.97
CA SER A 194 17.70 -18.53 -5.04
C SER A 194 18.89 -17.57 -4.92
N GLU A 195 18.76 -16.50 -4.15
CA GLU A 195 19.82 -15.55 -3.86
C GLU A 195 20.33 -15.72 -2.43
N PRO A 196 21.66 -15.76 -2.21
CA PRO A 196 22.24 -15.83 -0.87
C PRO A 196 21.91 -14.55 -0.07
N ALA A 197 21.95 -14.66 1.25
CA ALA A 197 21.86 -13.49 2.11
C ALA A 197 23.05 -12.56 1.86
N PHE A 198 22.77 -11.24 1.75
CA PHE A 198 23.85 -10.26 1.75
C PHE A 198 24.50 -10.21 3.13
N ALA A 199 25.81 -10.03 3.18
CA ALA A 199 26.50 -9.76 4.42
C ALA A 199 25.99 -8.43 4.99
N LEU A 200 25.43 -8.48 6.18
CA LEU A 200 24.98 -7.29 6.90
C LEU A 200 26.22 -6.56 7.46
N ASN A 201 26.22 -5.24 7.40
CA ASN A 201 27.20 -4.45 8.15
C ASN A 201 26.84 -4.43 9.64
N ASP A 202 27.73 -3.89 10.49
CA ASP A 202 27.56 -3.93 11.94
C ASP A 202 26.25 -3.27 12.41
N ALA A 203 25.86 -2.13 11.83
CA ALA A 203 24.62 -1.44 12.16
C ALA A 203 23.38 -2.22 11.73
N GLN A 204 23.41 -2.83 10.54
CA GLN A 204 22.34 -3.69 10.05
C GLN A 204 22.23 -4.97 10.91
N HIS A 205 23.38 -5.59 11.24
CA HIS A 205 23.41 -6.77 12.09
C HIS A 205 22.84 -6.49 13.49
N THR A 206 23.27 -5.38 14.11
CA THR A 206 22.75 -4.95 15.42
C THR A 206 21.24 -4.71 15.35
N SER A 207 20.77 -4.05 14.31
CA SER A 207 19.33 -3.78 14.11
C SER A 207 18.53 -5.07 13.90
N ALA A 208 19.06 -5.99 13.09
CA ALA A 208 18.43 -7.29 12.84
C ALA A 208 18.38 -8.14 14.10
N ALA A 209 19.47 -8.20 14.86
CA ALA A 209 19.56 -8.97 16.11
C ALA A 209 18.60 -8.45 17.19
N ALA A 210 18.31 -7.15 17.21
CA ALA A 210 17.36 -6.55 18.14
C ALA A 210 15.89 -6.96 17.85
N ILE A 211 15.57 -7.30 16.61
CA ILE A 211 14.24 -7.84 16.26
C ILE A 211 14.23 -9.32 16.63
N GLN A 212 13.49 -9.70 17.67
CA GLN A 212 13.43 -11.09 18.16
C GLN A 212 12.03 -11.68 17.92
N PRO A 213 11.78 -12.34 16.77
CA PRO A 213 10.47 -12.89 16.46
C PRO A 213 9.93 -13.81 17.54
N GLY A 214 8.67 -13.64 17.96
CA GLY A 214 8.01 -14.45 18.99
C GLY A 214 8.45 -14.20 20.43
N HIS A 215 9.33 -13.22 20.69
CA HIS A 215 9.88 -12.97 22.02
C HIS A 215 9.48 -11.60 22.58
N GLY A 216 8.24 -11.52 23.07
CA GLY A 216 7.75 -10.33 23.76
C GLY A 216 7.55 -9.10 22.86
N HIS A 217 6.88 -8.10 23.42
CA HIS A 217 6.61 -6.85 22.69
C HIS A 217 7.80 -5.90 22.76
N ALA A 218 8.27 -5.46 21.60
CA ALA A 218 9.26 -4.41 21.45
C ALA A 218 8.92 -3.58 20.20
N ILE A 219 9.06 -2.26 20.29
CA ILE A 219 8.89 -1.35 19.14
C ILE A 219 10.26 -0.85 18.73
N LEU A 220 10.66 -1.17 17.49
CA LEU A 220 11.95 -0.79 16.94
C LEU A 220 11.73 0.19 15.77
N LEU A 221 12.33 1.38 15.87
CA LEU A 221 12.46 2.30 14.74
C LEU A 221 13.75 1.97 13.99
N ILE A 222 13.64 1.51 12.75
CA ILE A 222 14.76 1.34 11.82
C ILE A 222 14.85 2.60 10.96
N ASP A 223 15.60 3.57 11.46
CA ASP A 223 15.82 4.87 10.84
C ASP A 223 17.03 4.77 9.92
N GLY A 224 16.78 4.59 8.63
CA GLY A 224 17.86 4.34 7.69
C GLY A 224 17.74 5.15 6.41
N VAL A 225 18.81 5.82 6.01
CA VAL A 225 18.85 6.56 4.74
C VAL A 225 18.39 5.72 3.56
N THR A 226 17.92 6.36 2.49
CA THR A 226 17.53 5.65 1.29
C THR A 226 18.70 4.82 0.75
N GLY A 227 18.49 3.50 0.60
CA GLY A 227 19.54 2.58 0.17
C GLY A 227 20.43 2.05 1.30
N SER A 228 20.10 2.28 2.56
CA SER A 228 20.84 1.74 3.73
C SER A 228 20.64 0.24 3.99
N GLY A 229 19.83 -0.45 3.19
CA GLY A 229 19.60 -1.90 3.36
C GLY A 229 18.56 -2.27 4.41
N LYS A 230 17.62 -1.38 4.78
CA LYS A 230 16.50 -1.71 5.68
C LYS A 230 15.82 -3.02 5.33
N THR A 231 15.58 -3.25 4.04
CA THR A 231 14.94 -4.48 3.57
C THR A 231 15.73 -5.74 3.92
N GLU A 232 17.08 -5.67 3.95
CA GLU A 232 17.91 -6.83 4.33
C GLU A 232 17.77 -7.13 5.83
N VAL A 233 17.65 -6.09 6.67
CA VAL A 233 17.34 -6.23 8.10
C VAL A 233 16.00 -6.94 8.30
N TYR A 234 14.97 -6.56 7.50
CA TYR A 234 13.67 -7.23 7.55
C TYR A 234 13.74 -8.68 7.08
N LEU A 235 14.43 -8.94 5.97
CA LEU A 235 14.56 -10.30 5.42
C LEU A 235 15.28 -11.24 6.37
N ASP A 236 16.30 -10.76 7.10
CA ASP A 236 16.97 -11.53 8.15
C ASP A 236 15.99 -11.87 9.28
N ALA A 237 15.26 -10.88 9.81
CA ALA A 237 14.30 -11.10 10.88
C ALA A 237 13.15 -12.04 10.43
N ILE A 238 12.65 -11.90 9.19
CA ILE A 238 11.63 -12.79 8.62
C ILE A 238 12.16 -14.21 8.49
N THR A 239 13.40 -14.38 8.03
CA THR A 239 14.02 -15.72 7.92
C THR A 239 14.06 -16.42 9.28
N ARG A 240 14.43 -15.71 10.34
CA ARG A 240 14.40 -16.25 11.72
C ARG A 240 12.99 -16.57 12.20
N ALA A 241 11.99 -15.75 11.87
CA ALA A 241 10.59 -16.04 12.16
C ALA A 241 10.12 -17.33 11.47
N ILE A 242 10.45 -17.51 10.19
CA ILE A 242 10.11 -18.70 9.40
C ILE A 242 10.78 -19.95 10.01
N GLN A 243 12.04 -19.88 10.39
CA GLN A 243 12.76 -20.98 11.04
C GLN A 243 12.12 -21.42 12.37
N GLN A 244 11.47 -20.50 13.07
CA GLN A 244 10.70 -20.78 14.28
C GLN A 244 9.25 -21.22 13.99
N GLY A 245 8.86 -21.36 12.73
CA GLY A 245 7.50 -21.70 12.31
C GLY A 245 6.47 -20.58 12.55
N LEU A 246 6.92 -19.34 12.70
CA LEU A 246 6.08 -18.17 12.97
C LEU A 246 5.73 -17.43 11.67
N GLN A 247 4.61 -16.70 11.71
CA GLN A 247 4.17 -15.86 10.60
C GLN A 247 4.61 -14.42 10.80
N THR A 248 4.93 -13.76 9.67
CA THR A 248 5.25 -12.33 9.64
C THR A 248 4.19 -11.56 8.85
N LEU A 249 3.70 -10.45 9.42
CA LEU A 249 2.90 -9.44 8.72
C LEU A 249 3.79 -8.29 8.29
N VAL A 250 3.85 -8.02 6.99
CA VAL A 250 4.57 -6.87 6.41
C VAL A 250 3.55 -5.90 5.82
N ILE A 251 3.45 -4.72 6.39
CA ILE A 251 2.59 -3.63 5.91
C ILE A 251 3.44 -2.65 5.12
N VAL A 252 3.04 -2.40 3.88
CA VAL A 252 3.70 -1.45 2.99
C VAL A 252 2.69 -0.45 2.43
N PRO A 253 3.09 0.79 2.07
CA PRO A 253 2.24 1.70 1.31
C PRO A 253 1.81 1.08 -0.03
N GLU A 254 0.63 1.48 -0.55
CA GLU A 254 0.14 0.95 -1.84
C GLU A 254 1.16 1.10 -2.98
N ILE A 255 1.86 2.23 -3.03
CA ILE A 255 2.92 2.51 -4.02
C ILE A 255 4.20 1.70 -3.74
N GLY A 256 4.41 1.27 -2.49
CA GLY A 256 5.56 0.45 -2.09
C GLY A 256 5.44 -1.02 -2.50
N LEU A 257 4.23 -1.51 -2.73
CA LEU A 257 3.99 -2.90 -3.13
C LEU A 257 4.27 -3.10 -4.63
N THR A 258 5.54 -3.06 -4.99
CA THR A 258 5.99 -3.20 -6.37
C THR A 258 6.32 -4.65 -6.72
N PRO A 259 6.24 -5.05 -8.01
CA PRO A 259 6.72 -6.36 -8.46
C PRO A 259 8.18 -6.64 -8.07
N GLN A 260 9.01 -5.60 -8.00
CA GLN A 260 10.42 -5.69 -7.58
C GLN A 260 10.55 -6.06 -6.11
N LEU A 261 9.75 -5.45 -5.22
CA LEU A 261 9.72 -5.83 -3.81
C LEU A 261 9.32 -7.29 -3.66
N LEU A 262 8.21 -7.69 -4.28
CA LEU A 262 7.72 -9.07 -4.23
C LEU A 262 8.75 -10.07 -4.78
N SER A 263 9.36 -9.78 -5.93
CA SER A 263 10.42 -10.59 -6.51
C SER A 263 11.63 -10.72 -5.58
N ARG A 264 12.00 -9.65 -4.85
CA ARG A 264 13.09 -9.70 -3.88
C ARG A 264 12.76 -10.65 -2.72
N PHE A 265 11.54 -10.57 -2.18
CA PHE A 265 11.08 -11.50 -1.14
C PHE A 265 11.08 -12.95 -1.64
N GLN A 266 10.58 -13.21 -2.85
CA GLN A 266 10.57 -14.56 -3.45
C GLN A 266 11.98 -15.13 -3.62
N ARG A 267 12.94 -14.33 -4.10
CA ARG A 267 14.32 -14.78 -4.32
C ARG A 267 15.12 -14.99 -3.04
N ARG A 268 14.72 -14.31 -1.95
CA ARG A 268 15.46 -14.30 -0.69
C ARG A 268 14.89 -15.22 0.40
N LEU A 269 13.63 -15.58 0.32
CA LEU A 269 12.94 -16.37 1.33
C LEU A 269 12.53 -17.74 0.78
N ALA A 270 12.77 -18.80 1.55
CA ALA A 270 12.16 -20.11 1.32
C ALA A 270 10.81 -20.14 2.07
N ALA A 271 9.78 -19.53 1.52
CA ALA A 271 8.53 -19.26 2.24
C ALA A 271 7.31 -19.29 1.32
N GLN A 272 6.14 -19.54 1.91
CA GLN A 272 4.85 -19.30 1.27
C GLN A 272 4.40 -17.86 1.55
N ILE A 273 4.30 -17.06 0.51
CA ILE A 273 4.01 -15.63 0.60
C ILE A 273 2.57 -15.36 0.13
N ALA A 274 1.75 -14.81 0.99
CA ALA A 274 0.46 -14.23 0.64
C ALA A 274 0.61 -12.74 0.37
N VAL A 275 -0.07 -12.25 -0.67
CA VAL A 275 -0.07 -10.81 -1.03
C VAL A 275 -1.49 -10.27 -0.95
N LEU A 276 -1.67 -9.07 -0.36
CA LEU A 276 -2.98 -8.45 -0.19
C LEU A 276 -2.96 -6.96 -0.56
N HIS A 277 -3.58 -6.59 -1.69
CA HIS A 277 -3.69 -5.21 -2.16
C HIS A 277 -4.98 -4.94 -2.94
N SER A 278 -5.24 -3.66 -3.25
CA SER A 278 -6.47 -3.19 -3.90
C SER A 278 -6.64 -3.71 -5.34
N GLY A 279 -5.56 -4.05 -6.05
CA GLY A 279 -5.58 -4.56 -7.43
C GLY A 279 -5.95 -6.04 -7.57
N LEU A 280 -6.07 -6.80 -6.48
CA LEU A 280 -6.49 -8.20 -6.51
C LEU A 280 -8.00 -8.34 -6.73
N SER A 281 -8.41 -9.41 -7.40
CA SER A 281 -9.81 -9.83 -7.46
C SER A 281 -10.32 -10.23 -6.07
N ASP A 282 -11.64 -10.25 -5.89
CA ASP A 282 -12.25 -10.64 -4.61
C ASP A 282 -11.92 -12.08 -4.20
N SER A 283 -11.74 -12.97 -5.17
CA SER A 283 -11.34 -14.36 -4.92
C SER A 283 -9.88 -14.48 -4.48
N GLU A 284 -8.97 -13.78 -5.15
CA GLU A 284 -7.55 -13.76 -4.76
C GLU A 284 -7.38 -13.16 -3.36
N ARG A 285 -8.12 -12.09 -3.08
CA ARG A 285 -8.13 -11.43 -1.76
C ARG A 285 -8.64 -12.35 -0.66
N LEU A 286 -9.72 -13.10 -0.93
CA LEU A 286 -10.24 -14.11 -0.01
C LEU A 286 -9.21 -15.22 0.22
N ASN A 287 -8.59 -15.74 -0.84
CA ASN A 287 -7.61 -16.81 -0.75
C ASN A 287 -6.39 -16.40 0.11
N ALA A 288 -5.83 -15.21 -0.12
CA ALA A 288 -4.72 -14.68 0.67
C ALA A 288 -5.08 -14.52 2.16
N TRP A 289 -6.29 -14.02 2.44
CA TRP A 289 -6.82 -13.86 3.79
C TRP A 289 -6.97 -15.22 4.50
N LEU A 290 -7.58 -16.20 3.82
CA LEU A 290 -7.76 -17.55 4.35
C LEU A 290 -6.42 -18.29 4.52
N ALA A 291 -5.46 -18.08 3.63
CA ALA A 291 -4.12 -18.65 3.74
C ALA A 291 -3.39 -18.18 5.03
N ALA A 292 -3.46 -16.88 5.31
CA ALA A 292 -2.87 -16.33 6.51
C ALA A 292 -3.56 -16.86 7.78
N ARG A 293 -4.91 -16.87 7.80
CA ARG A 293 -5.71 -17.41 8.90
C ARG A 293 -5.43 -18.90 9.16
N ALA A 294 -5.25 -19.69 8.11
CA ALA A 294 -4.97 -21.12 8.21
C ALA A 294 -3.48 -21.43 8.50
N GLY A 295 -2.62 -20.43 8.65
CA GLY A 295 -1.18 -20.61 8.85
C GLY A 295 -0.46 -21.23 7.65
N LYS A 296 -1.04 -21.16 6.45
CA LYS A 296 -0.45 -21.68 5.21
C LYS A 296 0.50 -20.67 4.54
N ALA A 297 0.35 -19.39 4.85
CA ALA A 297 1.30 -18.35 4.47
C ALA A 297 2.28 -18.12 5.62
N ASP A 298 3.57 -18.13 5.34
CA ASP A 298 4.62 -17.79 6.31
C ASP A 298 4.78 -16.28 6.41
N VAL A 299 4.60 -15.59 5.28
CA VAL A 299 4.67 -14.13 5.19
C VAL A 299 3.40 -13.60 4.52
N LEU A 300 2.76 -12.63 5.16
CA LEU A 300 1.69 -11.84 4.57
C LEU A 300 2.23 -10.44 4.27
N ILE A 301 2.30 -10.08 2.98
CA ILE A 301 2.67 -8.73 2.55
C ILE A 301 1.39 -8.04 2.08
N GLY A 302 1.10 -6.89 2.66
CA GLY A 302 -0.11 -6.20 2.25
C GLY A 302 -0.08 -4.69 2.50
N THR A 303 -1.08 -4.04 1.95
CA THR A 303 -1.30 -2.61 2.18
C THR A 303 -2.06 -2.39 3.50
N ARG A 304 -2.44 -1.18 3.78
CA ARG A 304 -3.12 -0.73 5.00
C ARG A 304 -4.16 -1.71 5.58
N SER A 305 -5.00 -2.32 4.73
CA SER A 305 -6.06 -3.23 5.20
C SER A 305 -5.54 -4.59 5.71
N ALA A 306 -4.30 -4.95 5.42
CA ALA A 306 -3.70 -6.21 5.89
C ALA A 306 -3.58 -6.27 7.42
N ILE A 307 -3.67 -5.13 8.11
CA ILE A 307 -3.67 -5.06 9.58
C ILE A 307 -4.81 -5.88 10.22
N PHE A 308 -5.91 -6.11 9.49
CA PHE A 308 -7.07 -6.85 9.98
C PHE A 308 -7.11 -8.32 9.54
N VAL A 309 -6.04 -8.84 8.95
CA VAL A 309 -5.99 -10.25 8.55
C VAL A 309 -5.63 -11.13 9.74
N PRO A 310 -6.40 -12.17 10.06
CA PRO A 310 -6.04 -13.11 11.12
C PRO A 310 -4.73 -13.84 10.80
N LEU A 311 -3.93 -14.09 11.82
CA LEU A 311 -2.69 -14.85 11.73
C LEU A 311 -2.75 -16.01 12.72
N ALA A 312 -2.51 -17.22 12.24
CA ALA A 312 -2.55 -18.42 13.10
C ALA A 312 -1.36 -18.49 14.09
N ARG A 313 -0.20 -17.98 13.68
CA ARG A 313 1.07 -18.07 14.43
C ARG A 313 1.85 -16.76 14.32
N PRO A 314 1.29 -15.62 14.79
CA PRO A 314 1.96 -14.32 14.68
C PRO A 314 3.30 -14.33 15.43
N GLY A 315 4.37 -13.82 14.79
CA GLY A 315 5.69 -13.74 15.41
C GLY A 315 6.39 -12.41 15.19
N LEU A 316 5.99 -11.65 14.15
CA LEU A 316 6.64 -10.40 13.79
C LEU A 316 5.67 -9.52 12.99
N ILE A 317 5.67 -8.22 13.27
CA ILE A 317 5.01 -7.21 12.44
C ILE A 317 6.07 -6.23 11.92
N ILE A 318 6.01 -5.90 10.63
CA ILE A 318 6.87 -4.90 9.99
C ILE A 318 5.97 -3.87 9.32
N VAL A 319 6.26 -2.60 9.53
CA VAL A 319 5.64 -1.47 8.81
C VAL A 319 6.74 -0.73 8.10
N ASP A 320 6.84 -0.93 6.79
CA ASP A 320 7.81 -0.20 5.97
C ASP A 320 7.24 1.15 5.54
N GLU A 321 8.13 2.14 5.40
CA GLU A 321 7.75 3.55 5.14
C GLU A 321 6.66 4.04 6.12
N GLU A 322 6.88 3.87 7.43
CA GLU A 322 5.90 4.11 8.50
C GLU A 322 5.30 5.52 8.49
N HIS A 323 6.05 6.50 7.95
CA HIS A 323 5.64 7.90 7.81
C HIS A 323 4.61 8.11 6.69
N ASP A 324 4.38 7.10 5.82
CA ASP A 324 3.55 7.28 4.64
C ASP A 324 2.09 7.60 4.99
N ALA A 325 1.60 8.73 4.44
CA ALA A 325 0.23 9.17 4.68
C ALA A 325 -0.85 8.18 4.19
N SER A 326 -0.52 7.25 3.26
CA SER A 326 -1.45 6.23 2.79
C SER A 326 -1.75 5.14 3.83
N LEU A 327 -0.93 5.03 4.88
CA LEU A 327 -1.22 4.16 6.02
C LEU A 327 -2.41 4.66 6.86
N LYS A 328 -2.81 5.91 6.70
CA LYS A 328 -4.04 6.48 7.27
C LYS A 328 -5.19 6.39 6.27
N GLN A 329 -6.28 5.72 6.64
CA GLN A 329 -7.52 5.68 5.85
C GLN A 329 -8.17 7.07 5.84
N GLN A 330 -8.54 7.56 4.65
CA GLN A 330 -9.10 8.91 4.50
C GLN A 330 -10.64 8.92 4.52
N ASP A 331 -11.27 7.84 4.07
CA ASP A 331 -12.72 7.70 3.93
C ASP A 331 -13.26 6.54 4.76
N GLY A 332 -14.51 6.62 5.18
CA GLY A 332 -15.17 5.60 5.98
C GLY A 332 -14.52 5.40 7.34
N PHE A 333 -14.11 4.21 7.66
CA PHE A 333 -13.38 3.87 8.89
C PHE A 333 -11.93 4.42 8.83
N ARG A 334 -11.70 5.60 9.41
CA ARG A 334 -10.47 6.40 9.28
C ARG A 334 -9.36 5.98 10.25
N TYR A 335 -9.02 4.71 10.28
CA TYR A 335 -7.93 4.19 11.13
C TYR A 335 -6.53 4.47 10.57
N SER A 336 -5.52 4.42 11.43
CA SER A 336 -4.10 4.42 11.07
C SER A 336 -3.57 2.98 11.17
N ALA A 337 -3.12 2.42 10.05
CA ALA A 337 -2.59 1.05 10.04
C ALA A 337 -1.28 0.94 10.84
N ARG A 338 -0.42 1.97 10.84
CA ARG A 338 0.78 2.04 11.68
C ARG A 338 0.43 1.95 13.16
N ASP A 339 -0.50 2.80 13.62
CA ASP A 339 -0.82 2.87 15.04
C ASP A 339 -1.56 1.60 15.51
N LEU A 340 -2.44 1.04 14.65
CA LEU A 340 -3.06 -0.26 14.92
C LEU A 340 -2.06 -1.42 14.85
N ALA A 341 -1.00 -1.34 14.04
CA ALA A 341 0.05 -2.36 14.00
C ALA A 341 0.83 -2.39 15.33
N ILE A 342 1.13 -1.23 15.88
CA ILE A 342 1.78 -1.10 17.19
C ILE A 342 0.88 -1.70 18.29
N LEU A 343 -0.40 -1.34 18.30
CA LEU A 343 -1.35 -1.88 19.27
C LEU A 343 -1.54 -3.40 19.10
N ARG A 344 -1.61 -3.88 17.85
CA ARG A 344 -1.73 -5.30 17.54
C ARG A 344 -0.50 -6.08 18.00
N ALA A 345 0.70 -5.56 17.74
CA ALA A 345 1.95 -6.16 18.20
C ALA A 345 1.99 -6.26 19.73
N HIS A 346 1.52 -5.22 20.41
CA HIS A 346 1.43 -5.22 21.87
C HIS A 346 0.47 -6.30 22.39
N ARG A 347 -0.72 -6.41 21.81
CA ARG A 347 -1.71 -7.44 22.20
C ARG A 347 -1.25 -8.86 21.94
N LEU A 348 -0.53 -9.06 20.84
CA LEU A 348 0.02 -10.38 20.46
C LEU A 348 1.36 -10.69 21.15
N GLU A 349 1.89 -9.76 21.94
CA GLU A 349 3.20 -9.87 22.60
C GLU A 349 4.33 -10.20 21.61
N VAL A 350 4.32 -9.59 20.42
CA VAL A 350 5.35 -9.77 19.38
C VAL A 350 6.07 -8.46 19.07
N PRO A 351 7.33 -8.52 18.58
CA PRO A 351 8.04 -7.33 18.17
C PRO A 351 7.42 -6.68 16.90
N ILE A 352 7.59 -5.37 16.81
CA ILE A 352 7.26 -4.60 15.61
C ILE A 352 8.44 -3.75 15.17
N ALA A 353 8.79 -3.82 13.88
CA ALA A 353 9.76 -2.95 13.24
C ALA A 353 9.06 -1.89 12.40
N LEU A 354 9.34 -0.62 12.70
CA LEU A 354 8.88 0.54 11.95
C LEU A 354 10.05 1.04 11.12
N GLY A 355 9.98 0.93 9.80
CA GLY A 355 11.07 1.34 8.92
C GLY A 355 10.77 2.63 8.18
N SER A 356 11.75 3.51 8.13
CA SER A 356 11.67 4.75 7.36
C SER A 356 13.05 5.33 7.04
N ALA A 357 13.14 6.06 5.92
CA ALA A 357 14.27 6.96 5.66
C ALA A 357 14.00 8.38 6.18
N THR A 358 12.75 8.65 6.49
CA THR A 358 12.25 9.97 6.93
C THR A 358 11.15 9.74 7.96
N PRO A 359 11.49 9.25 9.16
CA PRO A 359 10.49 8.90 10.17
C PRO A 359 9.53 10.05 10.48
N SER A 360 8.30 9.71 10.83
CA SER A 360 7.32 10.72 11.28
C SER A 360 7.76 11.36 12.59
N LEU A 361 7.36 12.61 12.80
CA LEU A 361 7.71 13.35 14.04
C LEU A 361 7.23 12.63 15.29
N GLU A 362 6.08 11.96 15.24
CA GLU A 362 5.56 11.17 16.36
C GLU A 362 6.45 9.97 16.67
N THR A 363 6.89 9.25 15.63
CA THR A 363 7.79 8.09 15.79
C THR A 363 9.14 8.53 16.34
N LEU A 364 9.71 9.63 15.83
CA LEU A 364 10.95 10.21 16.35
C LEU A 364 10.82 10.68 17.80
N ALA A 365 9.70 11.31 18.17
CA ALA A 365 9.45 11.72 19.55
C ALA A 365 9.39 10.52 20.50
N ASN A 366 8.75 9.43 20.09
CA ASN A 366 8.72 8.18 20.86
C ASN A 366 10.10 7.51 20.96
N ALA A 367 10.90 7.55 19.89
CA ALA A 367 12.27 7.06 19.91
C ALA A 367 13.17 7.88 20.84
N ARG A 368 13.09 9.23 20.77
CA ARG A 368 13.84 10.14 21.67
C ARG A 368 13.45 9.99 23.13
N SER A 369 12.18 9.70 23.43
CA SER A 369 11.70 9.43 24.79
C SER A 369 11.95 7.99 25.26
N GLN A 370 12.72 7.21 24.49
CA GLN A 370 13.07 5.81 24.77
C GLN A 370 11.86 4.85 24.90
N ARG A 371 10.71 5.25 24.38
CA ARG A 371 9.54 4.35 24.23
C ARG A 371 9.73 3.35 23.09
N TYR A 372 10.49 3.74 22.07
CA TYR A 372 10.90 2.91 20.95
C TYR A 372 12.41 2.76 20.95
N GLN A 373 12.90 1.58 20.62
CA GLN A 373 14.33 1.37 20.36
C GLN A 373 14.69 2.04 19.05
N HIS A 374 15.73 2.89 19.03
CA HIS A 374 16.15 3.64 17.86
C HIS A 374 17.40 3.03 17.25
N HIS A 375 17.28 2.47 16.04
CA HIS A 375 18.35 1.87 15.28
C HIS A 375 18.60 2.72 14.03
N GLN A 376 19.79 3.31 13.94
CA GLN A 376 20.17 4.18 12.81
C GLN A 376 21.03 3.42 11.81
N LEU A 377 20.66 3.49 10.54
CA LEU A 377 21.41 2.97 9.39
C LEU A 377 21.85 4.15 8.53
N SER A 378 22.93 4.81 8.93
CA SER A 378 23.42 6.05 8.31
C SER A 378 24.17 5.81 7.00
N GLU A 379 24.68 4.60 6.76
CA GLU A 379 25.46 4.26 5.59
C GLU A 379 24.59 3.78 4.43
N ARG A 380 24.86 4.25 3.23
CA ARG A 380 24.27 3.72 2.00
C ARG A 380 25.01 2.45 1.58
N ALA A 381 24.29 1.48 1.05
CA ALA A 381 24.91 0.31 0.43
C ALA A 381 25.74 0.74 -0.80
N GLY A 382 27.02 0.33 -0.84
CA GLY A 382 27.97 0.72 -1.89
C GLY A 382 28.64 2.08 -1.62
N GLN A 383 29.30 2.64 -2.65
CA GLN A 383 30.04 3.92 -2.55
C GLN A 383 29.17 5.15 -2.93
N ALA A 384 27.84 5.05 -2.89
CA ALA A 384 26.96 6.12 -3.33
C ALA A 384 27.05 7.34 -2.39
N GLN A 385 27.46 8.49 -2.92
CA GLN A 385 27.54 9.76 -2.20
C GLN A 385 26.16 10.42 -2.07
N ALA A 386 25.98 11.27 -1.04
CA ALA A 386 24.81 12.11 -0.93
C ALA A 386 24.75 13.10 -2.10
N PRO A 387 23.56 13.34 -2.69
CA PRO A 387 23.45 14.32 -3.77
C PRO A 387 23.67 15.75 -3.27
N LEU A 388 24.23 16.60 -4.12
CA LEU A 388 24.36 18.03 -3.82
C LEU A 388 23.00 18.71 -3.92
N MET A 389 22.51 19.29 -2.83
CA MET A 389 21.24 20.02 -2.83
C MET A 389 21.47 21.53 -3.02
N ARG A 390 20.65 22.16 -3.89
CA ARG A 390 20.69 23.59 -4.16
C ARG A 390 19.31 24.19 -4.19
N LEU A 391 19.16 25.38 -3.63
CA LEU A 391 17.95 26.20 -3.77
C LEU A 391 18.08 27.12 -4.98
N LEU A 392 17.04 27.21 -5.76
CA LEU A 392 16.88 28.15 -6.87
C LEU A 392 15.85 29.20 -6.46
N ASP A 393 16.31 30.43 -6.25
CA ASP A 393 15.43 31.56 -5.91
C ASP A 393 14.59 31.95 -7.12
N MET A 394 13.27 31.87 -6.96
CA MET A 394 12.30 32.12 -8.01
C MET A 394 11.84 33.59 -8.07
N ARG A 395 12.19 34.43 -7.10
CA ARG A 395 11.73 35.82 -7.01
C ARG A 395 12.26 36.62 -8.20
N GLY A 396 11.34 37.25 -8.94
CA GLY A 396 11.65 38.06 -10.12
C GLY A 396 12.28 37.30 -11.30
N GLN A 397 12.38 35.97 -11.23
CA GLN A 397 12.99 35.17 -12.31
C GLN A 397 11.99 34.94 -13.46
N PRO A 398 12.41 35.09 -14.72
CA PRO A 398 11.58 34.67 -15.84
C PRO A 398 11.24 33.19 -15.74
N THR A 399 9.96 32.86 -15.81
CA THR A 399 9.50 31.45 -15.77
C THR A 399 8.61 31.15 -16.98
N HIS A 400 8.79 29.95 -17.52
CA HIS A 400 7.91 29.41 -18.53
C HIS A 400 7.21 28.16 -17.98
N GLU A 401 5.88 28.23 -17.79
CA GLU A 401 5.07 27.19 -17.16
C GLU A 401 5.69 26.66 -15.84
N GLY A 402 6.19 27.59 -14.99
CA GLY A 402 6.79 27.30 -13.69
C GLY A 402 8.22 26.78 -13.70
N LEU A 403 8.84 26.66 -14.86
CA LEU A 403 10.25 26.30 -15.01
C LEU A 403 11.10 27.56 -15.11
N SER A 404 12.04 27.75 -14.20
CA SER A 404 12.98 28.89 -14.25
C SER A 404 14.13 28.62 -15.22
N ALA A 405 14.74 29.69 -15.75
CA ALA A 405 15.90 29.58 -16.62
C ALA A 405 17.05 28.80 -15.95
N PRO A 406 17.42 29.05 -14.67
CA PRO A 406 18.46 28.28 -13.99
C PRO A 406 18.15 26.76 -13.88
N LEU A 407 16.87 26.36 -13.71
CA LEU A 407 16.52 24.94 -13.71
C LEU A 407 16.68 24.34 -15.11
N ILE A 408 16.22 25.04 -16.15
CA ILE A 408 16.33 24.57 -17.54
C ILE A 408 17.78 24.42 -17.97
N GLU A 409 18.68 25.33 -17.59
CA GLU A 409 20.12 25.25 -17.86
C GLU A 409 20.72 24.00 -17.22
N ARG A 410 20.34 23.67 -15.98
CA ARG A 410 20.78 22.44 -15.31
C ARG A 410 20.24 21.19 -16.00
N VAL A 411 18.95 21.18 -16.37
CA VAL A 411 18.35 20.09 -17.16
C VAL A 411 19.16 19.85 -18.42
N GLN A 412 19.48 20.91 -19.18
CA GLN A 412 20.28 20.81 -20.41
C GLN A 412 21.67 20.24 -20.11
N SER A 413 22.38 20.77 -19.11
CA SER A 413 23.74 20.34 -18.77
C SER A 413 23.79 18.84 -18.39
N HIS A 414 22.79 18.35 -17.65
CA HIS A 414 22.73 16.92 -17.29
C HIS A 414 22.35 16.02 -18.47
N LEU A 415 21.48 16.50 -19.37
CA LEU A 415 21.15 15.77 -20.61
C LEU A 415 22.36 15.70 -21.56
N ASP A 416 23.10 16.81 -21.70
CA ASP A 416 24.33 16.87 -22.53
C ASP A 416 25.44 15.93 -22.00
N ALA A 417 25.47 15.70 -20.68
CA ALA A 417 26.32 14.73 -20.03
C ALA A 417 25.76 13.28 -20.04
N ASP A 418 24.77 13.00 -20.89
CA ASP A 418 24.10 11.70 -21.00
C ASP A 418 23.46 11.22 -19.67
N GLY A 419 23.10 12.15 -18.78
CA GLY A 419 22.38 11.88 -17.54
C GLY A 419 20.87 11.75 -17.76
N GLN A 420 20.20 11.16 -16.79
CA GLN A 420 18.74 11.14 -16.72
C GLN A 420 18.27 12.21 -15.72
N VAL A 421 17.23 12.94 -16.09
CA VAL A 421 16.67 14.03 -15.28
C VAL A 421 15.28 13.65 -14.78
N LEU A 422 15.04 13.81 -13.49
CA LEU A 422 13.73 13.65 -12.86
C LEU A 422 13.20 15.01 -12.43
N LEU A 423 12.13 15.47 -13.04
CA LEU A 423 11.40 16.66 -12.62
C LEU A 423 10.20 16.27 -11.75
N PHE A 424 10.23 16.72 -10.53
CA PHE A 424 9.24 16.35 -9.52
C PHE A 424 8.30 17.51 -9.21
N LEU A 425 6.98 17.23 -9.29
CA LEU A 425 5.93 18.16 -8.92
C LEU A 425 5.18 17.66 -7.67
N ASN A 426 5.16 18.48 -6.63
CA ASN A 426 4.41 18.16 -5.41
C ASN A 426 2.91 18.46 -5.60
N ARG A 427 2.16 17.52 -6.21
CA ARG A 427 0.73 17.67 -6.51
C ARG A 427 -0.15 16.86 -5.54
N ARG A 428 -0.33 17.32 -4.29
CA ARG A 428 -1.41 16.80 -3.43
C ARG A 428 -2.14 17.95 -2.73
N GLY A 429 -3.50 17.94 -2.84
CA GLY A 429 -4.39 18.87 -2.15
C GLY A 429 -4.47 20.23 -2.86
N PHE A 430 -5.35 20.33 -3.84
CA PHE A 430 -5.57 21.53 -4.64
C PHE A 430 -6.28 22.61 -3.79
N SER A 431 -5.50 23.38 -3.04
CA SER A 431 -5.94 24.68 -2.54
C SER A 431 -4.89 25.70 -2.99
N PRO A 432 -5.03 26.27 -4.21
CA PRO A 432 -4.06 27.21 -4.75
C PRO A 432 -4.00 28.44 -3.84
N THR A 433 -2.85 28.68 -3.20
CA THR A 433 -2.55 29.90 -2.47
C THR A 433 -2.09 30.97 -3.45
N LEU A 434 -2.44 32.24 -3.22
CA LEU A 434 -1.95 33.36 -4.03
C LEU A 434 -0.58 33.80 -3.53
N ILE A 435 0.42 33.86 -4.42
CA ILE A 435 1.79 34.30 -4.14
C ILE A 435 2.15 35.51 -5.04
N CYS A 436 2.95 36.41 -4.49
CA CYS A 436 3.62 37.42 -5.31
C CYS A 436 4.91 36.84 -5.88
N HIS A 437 5.06 36.87 -7.21
CA HIS A 437 6.26 36.35 -7.87
C HIS A 437 7.51 37.17 -7.62
N GLU A 438 7.39 38.48 -7.39
CA GLU A 438 8.52 39.36 -7.18
C GLU A 438 9.14 39.25 -5.79
N CYS A 439 8.32 39.14 -4.72
CA CYS A 439 8.82 39.16 -3.36
C CYS A 439 8.49 37.94 -2.51
N GLY A 440 7.70 36.99 -3.04
CA GLY A 440 7.29 35.79 -2.32
C GLY A 440 6.13 36.02 -1.32
N TRP A 441 5.51 37.22 -1.26
CA TRP A 441 4.37 37.44 -0.37
C TRP A 441 3.26 36.42 -0.62
N LEU A 442 2.68 35.90 0.47
CA LEU A 442 1.58 34.95 0.43
C LEU A 442 0.31 35.54 1.03
N ALA A 443 -0.84 35.19 0.44
CA ALA A 443 -2.13 35.63 0.95
C ALA A 443 -2.47 34.91 2.27
N GLU A 444 -2.37 35.63 3.37
CA GLU A 444 -2.69 35.15 4.72
C GLU A 444 -4.06 35.65 5.18
N CYS A 445 -4.69 34.87 6.06
CA CYS A 445 -5.94 35.26 6.67
C CYS A 445 -5.68 36.29 7.77
N GLN A 446 -6.32 37.45 7.69
CA GLN A 446 -6.18 38.50 8.72
C GLN A 446 -6.87 38.15 10.05
N ARG A 447 -7.64 37.05 10.12
CA ARG A 447 -8.40 36.63 11.31
C ARG A 447 -7.77 35.46 12.05
N CYS A 448 -7.02 34.62 11.32
CA CYS A 448 -6.33 33.47 11.88
C CYS A 448 -5.04 33.22 11.08
N ASP A 449 -4.16 32.33 11.57
CA ASP A 449 -2.83 32.07 10.97
C ASP A 449 -2.86 31.19 9.71
N ALA A 450 -4.05 30.88 9.16
CA ALA A 450 -4.18 30.02 7.99
C ALA A 450 -3.89 30.79 6.70
N ARG A 451 -3.36 30.08 5.69
CA ARG A 451 -3.23 30.60 4.32
C ARG A 451 -4.58 30.63 3.64
N MET A 452 -4.79 31.62 2.78
CA MET A 452 -6.03 31.76 2.03
C MET A 452 -5.97 31.02 0.70
N THR A 453 -7.05 30.33 0.40
CA THR A 453 -7.21 29.58 -0.87
C THR A 453 -7.76 30.52 -1.96
N TYR A 454 -7.13 30.53 -3.12
CA TYR A 454 -7.60 31.22 -4.30
C TYR A 454 -8.68 30.42 -5.03
N HIS A 455 -9.90 30.94 -5.07
CA HIS A 455 -11.03 30.37 -5.82
C HIS A 455 -11.21 31.07 -7.16
N ARG A 456 -10.68 30.45 -8.25
CA ARG A 456 -10.72 31.03 -9.59
C ARG A 456 -12.14 31.37 -10.07
N GLY A 457 -13.11 30.48 -9.82
CA GLY A 457 -14.52 30.68 -10.25
C GLY A 457 -15.21 31.84 -9.53
N LYS A 458 -14.91 32.07 -8.25
CA LYS A 458 -15.47 33.15 -7.44
C LYS A 458 -14.63 34.43 -7.49
N ARG A 459 -13.40 34.37 -8.03
CA ARG A 459 -12.39 35.45 -7.99
C ARG A 459 -12.21 36.06 -6.59
N ARG A 460 -12.13 35.17 -5.58
CA ARG A 460 -11.96 35.52 -4.17
C ARG A 460 -10.93 34.63 -3.49
N LEU A 461 -10.38 35.15 -2.41
CA LEU A 461 -9.60 34.41 -1.45
C LEU A 461 -10.51 33.93 -0.33
N HIS A 462 -10.44 32.65 0.04
CA HIS A 462 -11.26 32.04 1.07
C HIS A 462 -10.39 31.30 2.09
N CYS A 463 -10.62 31.56 3.36
CA CYS A 463 -9.96 30.85 4.46
C CYS A 463 -10.78 29.63 4.86
N HIS A 464 -10.30 28.43 4.60
CA HIS A 464 -10.99 27.19 4.98
C HIS A 464 -10.93 26.85 6.47
N HIS A 465 -10.21 27.66 7.28
CA HIS A 465 -10.15 27.47 8.72
C HIS A 465 -11.24 28.29 9.45
N CYS A 466 -11.43 29.56 9.07
CA CYS A 466 -12.38 30.46 9.76
C CYS A 466 -13.48 30.99 8.85
N ASP A 467 -13.59 30.49 7.65
CA ASP A 467 -14.60 30.81 6.62
C ASP A 467 -14.59 32.28 6.12
N ARG A 468 -13.52 33.05 6.42
CA ARG A 468 -13.38 34.42 5.97
C ARG A 468 -13.12 34.46 4.47
N GLU A 469 -13.87 35.30 3.75
CA GLU A 469 -13.61 35.63 2.36
C GLU A 469 -13.05 37.06 2.25
N GLN A 470 -12.13 37.27 1.29
CA GLN A 470 -11.64 38.62 0.93
C GLN A 470 -11.42 38.71 -0.59
N PRO A 471 -11.49 39.92 -1.16
CA PRO A 471 -11.19 40.12 -2.57
C PRO A 471 -9.73 39.83 -2.86
N ILE A 472 -9.42 39.52 -4.11
CA ILE A 472 -8.03 39.42 -4.57
C ILE A 472 -7.45 40.81 -4.63
N PRO A 473 -6.28 41.08 -3.99
CA PRO A 473 -5.62 42.37 -4.11
C PRO A 473 -5.22 42.66 -5.57
N ARG A 474 -5.25 43.90 -6.01
CA ARG A 474 -4.83 44.30 -7.36
C ARG A 474 -3.32 44.24 -7.49
N ASP A 475 -2.63 44.61 -6.45
CA ASP A 475 -1.19 44.71 -6.29
C ASP A 475 -0.75 44.04 -4.98
N CYS A 476 0.48 43.62 -4.93
CA CYS A 476 1.04 42.97 -3.76
C CYS A 476 1.07 43.94 -2.56
N PRO A 477 0.47 43.57 -1.41
CA PRO A 477 0.48 44.41 -0.23
C PRO A 477 1.88 44.65 0.34
N SER A 478 2.87 43.82 -0.02
CA SER A 478 4.25 43.91 0.50
C SER A 478 5.15 44.75 -0.41
N CYS A 479 5.13 44.58 -1.73
CA CYS A 479 6.08 45.24 -2.65
C CYS A 479 5.40 46.06 -3.77
N GLY A 480 4.06 46.08 -3.87
CA GLY A 480 3.34 46.81 -4.90
C GLY A 480 3.32 46.17 -6.29
N SER A 481 3.93 45.00 -6.49
CA SER A 481 3.92 44.30 -7.78
C SER A 481 2.53 43.82 -8.14
N VAL A 482 2.20 43.89 -9.42
CA VAL A 482 0.94 43.33 -9.99
C VAL A 482 1.05 41.84 -10.32
N ASP A 483 2.25 41.25 -10.23
CA ASP A 483 2.49 39.86 -10.58
C ASP A 483 2.11 38.90 -9.44
N LEU A 484 0.81 38.77 -9.23
CA LEU A 484 0.22 37.86 -8.27
C LEU A 484 -0.24 36.59 -8.98
N ARG A 485 0.35 35.43 -8.61
CA ARG A 485 0.10 34.14 -9.26
C ARG A 485 -0.51 33.13 -8.30
N PRO A 486 -1.46 32.30 -8.73
CA PRO A 486 -1.88 31.14 -7.93
C PRO A 486 -0.78 30.08 -7.95
N LEU A 487 -0.38 29.56 -6.78
CA LEU A 487 0.49 28.39 -6.68
C LEU A 487 -0.24 27.15 -7.23
N GLY A 488 0.52 26.28 -7.86
CA GLY A 488 0.03 25.00 -8.38
C GLY A 488 -0.10 24.97 -9.90
N LEU A 489 0.79 24.23 -10.51
CA LEU A 489 0.85 24.00 -11.95
C LEU A 489 0.32 22.60 -12.30
N GLY A 490 -0.29 22.45 -13.47
CA GLY A 490 -0.69 21.15 -14.00
C GLY A 490 0.50 20.46 -14.65
N THR A 491 0.67 19.16 -14.41
CA THR A 491 1.70 18.33 -15.05
C THR A 491 1.67 18.38 -16.58
N GLU A 492 0.48 18.53 -17.16
CA GLU A 492 0.29 18.62 -18.62
C GLU A 492 0.93 19.84 -19.26
N ARG A 493 0.83 21.02 -18.61
CA ARG A 493 1.46 22.25 -19.10
C ARG A 493 2.98 22.18 -19.04
N ILE A 494 3.48 21.63 -17.95
CA ILE A 494 4.92 21.42 -17.78
C ILE A 494 5.44 20.42 -18.81
N GLU A 495 4.71 19.33 -19.07
CA GLU A 495 5.03 18.37 -20.11
C GLU A 495 5.12 19.02 -21.48
N GLN A 496 4.13 19.82 -21.87
CA GLN A 496 4.12 20.55 -23.15
C GLN A 496 5.30 21.52 -23.26
N ALA A 497 5.61 22.26 -22.19
CA ALA A 497 6.76 23.18 -22.16
C ALA A 497 8.09 22.43 -22.34
N LEU A 498 8.23 21.29 -21.67
CA LEU A 498 9.43 20.43 -21.78
C LEU A 498 9.55 19.79 -23.16
N GLN A 499 8.45 19.28 -23.74
CA GLN A 499 8.43 18.72 -25.09
C GLN A 499 8.79 19.76 -26.15
N SER A 500 8.31 21.00 -25.99
CA SER A 500 8.64 22.10 -26.89
C SER A 500 10.11 22.50 -26.79
N ARG A 501 10.70 22.46 -25.60
CA ARG A 501 12.08 22.88 -25.35
C ARG A 501 13.10 21.80 -25.65
N PHE A 502 12.77 20.53 -25.42
CA PHE A 502 13.62 19.35 -25.55
C PHE A 502 12.99 18.33 -26.52
N ALA A 503 12.65 18.80 -27.74
CA ALA A 503 11.88 18.03 -28.72
C ALA A 503 12.50 16.67 -29.08
N ASP A 504 13.83 16.58 -29.10
CA ASP A 504 14.57 15.35 -29.45
C ASP A 504 14.85 14.45 -28.23
N THR A 505 14.41 14.84 -27.03
CA THR A 505 14.68 14.10 -25.79
C THR A 505 13.48 13.24 -25.40
N PRO A 506 13.64 11.91 -25.26
CA PRO A 506 12.55 11.04 -24.83
C PRO A 506 12.05 11.44 -23.42
N LEU A 507 10.79 11.91 -23.34
CA LEU A 507 10.12 12.33 -22.12
C LEU A 507 9.04 11.33 -21.74
N VAL A 508 8.99 10.95 -20.46
CA VAL A 508 7.93 10.12 -19.88
C VAL A 508 7.29 10.84 -18.70
N ARG A 509 5.96 10.99 -18.75
CA ARG A 509 5.16 11.49 -17.63
C ARG A 509 4.58 10.35 -16.82
N ILE A 510 4.84 10.33 -15.52
CA ILE A 510 4.33 9.33 -14.59
C ILE A 510 3.54 10.03 -13.48
N ASP A 511 2.24 10.09 -13.66
CA ASP A 511 1.28 10.58 -12.67
C ASP A 511 0.03 9.68 -12.65
N ARG A 512 -0.92 9.98 -11.74
CA ARG A 512 -2.14 9.17 -11.59
C ARG A 512 -3.01 9.15 -12.85
N ASP A 513 -2.96 10.21 -13.65
CA ASP A 513 -3.79 10.33 -14.84
C ASP A 513 -3.17 9.55 -16.02
N SER A 514 -1.86 9.62 -16.20
CA SER A 514 -1.12 8.89 -17.26
C SER A 514 -1.06 7.37 -17.01
N THR A 515 -1.31 6.93 -15.78
CA THR A 515 -1.17 5.52 -15.35
C THR A 515 -2.49 4.79 -15.12
N ARG A 516 -3.63 5.35 -15.54
CA ARG A 516 -4.96 4.73 -15.35
C ARG A 516 -5.17 3.41 -16.07
N GLN A 517 -4.52 3.19 -17.19
CA GLN A 517 -4.62 1.93 -17.92
C GLN A 517 -3.75 0.85 -17.26
N ARG A 518 -4.32 -0.35 -17.12
CA ARG A 518 -3.64 -1.52 -16.52
C ARG A 518 -2.33 -1.82 -17.27
N GLY A 519 -1.21 -1.89 -16.55
CA GLY A 519 0.11 -2.17 -17.10
C GLY A 519 0.82 -0.96 -17.73
N SER A 520 0.22 0.25 -17.74
CA SER A 520 0.90 1.43 -18.30
C SER A 520 1.99 1.94 -17.37
N PHE A 521 1.76 1.90 -16.07
CA PHE A 521 2.74 2.28 -15.06
C PHE A 521 4.00 1.42 -15.15
N GLU A 522 3.83 0.10 -15.23
CA GLU A 522 4.94 -0.85 -15.32
C GLU A 522 5.79 -0.63 -16.58
N ARG A 523 5.15 -0.40 -17.72
CA ARG A 523 5.85 -0.11 -18.98
C ARG A 523 6.65 1.19 -18.92
N GLN A 524 6.03 2.28 -18.42
CA GLN A 524 6.69 3.57 -18.27
C GLN A 524 7.87 3.50 -17.29
N MET A 525 7.69 2.76 -16.20
CA MET A 525 8.74 2.58 -15.21
C MET A 525 9.90 1.72 -15.74
N GLN A 526 9.62 0.70 -16.53
CA GLN A 526 10.68 -0.10 -17.19
C GLN A 526 11.48 0.74 -18.18
N ALA A 527 10.82 1.58 -18.98
CA ALA A 527 11.51 2.51 -19.89
C ALA A 527 12.42 3.51 -19.13
N ALA A 528 11.93 4.03 -17.99
CA ALA A 528 12.72 4.88 -17.12
C ALA A 528 13.95 4.15 -16.53
N GLN A 529 13.77 2.91 -16.08
CA GLN A 529 14.86 2.10 -15.48
C GLN A 529 15.94 1.70 -16.49
N ARG A 530 15.55 1.45 -17.76
CA ARG A 530 16.49 1.14 -18.85
C ARG A 530 17.22 2.38 -19.38
N GLY A 531 16.86 3.58 -18.91
CA GLY A 531 17.42 4.84 -19.41
C GLY A 531 16.94 5.22 -20.81
N GLU A 532 15.89 4.55 -21.32
CA GLU A 532 15.24 4.87 -22.61
C GLU A 532 14.56 6.24 -22.56
N ALA A 533 13.99 6.61 -21.41
CA ALA A 533 13.48 7.94 -21.13
C ALA A 533 14.57 8.76 -20.42
N LYS A 534 15.04 9.83 -21.06
CA LYS A 534 16.05 10.73 -20.49
C LYS A 534 15.46 11.80 -19.58
N LEU A 535 14.22 12.19 -19.83
CA LEU A 535 13.50 13.19 -19.05
C LEU A 535 12.25 12.55 -18.42
N LEU A 536 12.20 12.55 -17.11
CA LEU A 536 11.10 12.01 -16.33
C LEU A 536 10.35 13.16 -15.67
N LEU A 537 9.05 13.25 -15.87
CA LEU A 537 8.18 14.20 -15.18
C LEU A 537 7.17 13.43 -14.34
N GLY A 538 7.07 13.76 -13.06
CA GLY A 538 6.07 13.07 -12.27
C GLY A 538 5.82 13.62 -10.88
N THR A 539 4.94 12.92 -10.19
CA THR A 539 4.51 13.25 -8.84
C THR A 539 5.03 12.21 -7.83
N GLN A 540 4.40 12.10 -6.68
CA GLN A 540 4.80 11.19 -5.59
C GLN A 540 4.98 9.72 -6.01
N MET A 541 4.43 9.30 -7.16
CA MET A 541 4.63 7.94 -7.67
C MET A 541 6.09 7.66 -8.05
N LEU A 542 6.84 8.67 -8.54
CA LEU A 542 8.27 8.56 -8.86
C LEU A 542 9.18 8.66 -7.62
N ALA A 543 8.70 9.32 -6.55
CA ALA A 543 9.48 9.48 -5.33
C ALA A 543 9.70 8.15 -4.59
N LYS A 544 8.84 7.14 -4.77
CA LYS A 544 8.75 5.95 -3.92
C LYS A 544 9.05 4.65 -4.67
N GLY A 545 9.75 3.73 -4.00
CA GLY A 545 9.81 2.29 -4.33
C GLY A 545 10.60 1.87 -5.57
N HIS A 546 11.10 2.79 -6.41
CA HIS A 546 11.71 2.42 -7.69
C HIS A 546 13.22 2.70 -7.71
N HIS A 547 13.97 1.80 -8.30
CA HIS A 547 15.40 1.99 -8.55
C HIS A 547 15.58 2.68 -9.91
N LEU A 548 16.12 3.90 -9.91
CA LEU A 548 16.44 4.70 -11.10
C LEU A 548 17.95 5.03 -11.06
N PRO A 549 18.80 4.12 -11.52
CA PRO A 549 20.25 4.23 -11.32
C PRO A 549 20.91 5.34 -12.15
N THR A 550 20.27 5.75 -13.23
CA THR A 550 20.81 6.71 -14.22
C THR A 550 20.42 8.17 -13.93
N VAL A 551 19.61 8.42 -12.91
CA VAL A 551 19.18 9.78 -12.54
C VAL A 551 20.35 10.54 -11.91
N THR A 552 20.76 11.62 -12.58
CA THR A 552 21.82 12.52 -12.13
C THR A 552 21.30 13.86 -11.62
N LEU A 553 20.13 14.32 -12.10
CA LEU A 553 19.45 15.53 -11.62
C LEU A 553 18.03 15.24 -11.16
N VAL A 554 17.71 15.76 -9.99
CA VAL A 554 16.31 15.87 -9.51
C VAL A 554 15.94 17.35 -9.40
N GLY A 555 14.94 17.79 -10.17
CA GLY A 555 14.38 19.13 -10.09
C GLY A 555 13.04 19.13 -9.33
N VAL A 556 12.96 19.80 -8.18
CA VAL A 556 11.70 20.05 -7.46
C VAL A 556 11.11 21.36 -7.96
N ILE A 557 10.01 21.28 -8.72
CA ILE A 557 9.50 22.43 -9.48
C ILE A 557 8.78 23.45 -8.59
N ASP A 558 8.02 22.99 -7.59
CA ASP A 558 7.21 23.87 -6.72
C ASP A 558 7.30 23.36 -5.27
N ALA A 559 8.32 23.86 -4.55
CA ALA A 559 8.45 23.55 -3.13
C ALA A 559 7.47 24.37 -2.27
N ASP A 560 7.10 25.57 -2.71
CA ASP A 560 6.28 26.51 -1.94
C ASP A 560 4.87 25.95 -1.70
N GLN A 561 4.31 25.21 -2.65
CA GLN A 561 3.03 24.54 -2.47
C GLN A 561 3.05 23.53 -1.30
N GLY A 562 4.19 22.87 -1.09
CA GLY A 562 4.39 21.98 0.04
C GLY A 562 4.68 22.70 1.35
N LEU A 563 5.41 23.80 1.31
CA LEU A 563 5.71 24.61 2.49
C LEU A 563 4.46 25.26 3.08
N PHE A 564 3.61 25.80 2.21
CA PHE A 564 2.49 26.67 2.61
C PHE A 564 1.11 26.03 2.37
N GLY A 565 1.07 24.72 2.29
CA GLY A 565 -0.19 23.95 2.20
C GLY A 565 -1.09 24.17 3.42
N ALA A 566 -2.40 24.02 3.25
CA ALA A 566 -3.38 24.20 4.33
C ALA A 566 -3.30 23.13 5.44
N ASP A 567 -2.62 22.01 5.20
CA ASP A 567 -2.41 20.95 6.18
C ASP A 567 -1.21 21.31 7.08
N PHE A 568 -1.41 21.27 8.40
CA PHE A 568 -0.34 21.56 9.38
C PHE A 568 0.89 20.65 9.25
N ARG A 569 0.74 19.46 8.63
CA ARG A 569 1.84 18.53 8.32
C ARG A 569 2.48 18.79 6.95
N ALA A 570 2.07 19.83 6.22
CA ALA A 570 2.57 20.08 4.89
C ALA A 570 4.11 20.26 4.85
N PRO A 571 4.74 21.03 5.76
CA PRO A 571 6.21 21.15 5.81
C PRO A 571 6.91 19.81 6.11
N GLU A 572 6.41 19.02 7.06
CA GLU A 572 6.95 17.68 7.37
C GLU A 572 6.93 16.78 6.15
N ARG A 573 5.78 16.72 5.47
CA ARG A 573 5.62 15.89 4.26
C ARG A 573 6.48 16.36 3.10
N LEU A 574 6.66 17.68 2.96
CA LEU A 574 7.57 18.23 1.95
C LEU A 574 9.01 17.81 2.22
N ALA A 575 9.48 17.94 3.46
CA ALA A 575 10.84 17.53 3.83
C ALA A 575 11.06 16.04 3.55
N GLN A 576 10.15 15.18 4.02
CA GLN A 576 10.17 13.75 3.75
C GLN A 576 10.24 13.44 2.25
N LEU A 577 9.45 14.13 1.47
CA LEU A 577 9.36 13.95 0.03
C LEU A 577 10.63 14.40 -0.68
N ILE A 578 11.19 15.57 -0.33
CA ILE A 578 12.45 16.07 -0.88
C ILE A 578 13.57 15.07 -0.60
N ILE A 579 13.71 14.57 0.63
CA ILE A 579 14.73 13.58 1.01
C ILE A 579 14.54 12.28 0.21
N GLN A 580 13.32 11.79 0.05
CA GLN A 580 13.02 10.58 -0.72
C GLN A 580 13.39 10.73 -2.20
N VAL A 581 13.02 11.87 -2.81
CA VAL A 581 13.32 12.16 -4.21
C VAL A 581 14.81 12.43 -4.40
N ALA A 582 15.45 13.14 -3.47
CA ALA A 582 16.89 13.33 -3.43
C ALA A 582 17.65 12.00 -3.40
N GLY A 583 17.15 11.03 -2.64
CA GLY A 583 17.69 9.67 -2.63
C GLY A 583 17.60 8.92 -3.97
N ARG A 584 17.00 9.49 -5.02
CA ARG A 584 17.02 8.94 -6.39
C ARG A 584 18.23 9.40 -7.19
N ALA A 585 18.78 10.58 -6.91
CA ALA A 585 19.95 11.09 -7.59
C ALA A 585 21.25 10.46 -7.02
N GLY A 586 22.23 10.19 -7.91
CA GLY A 586 23.57 9.78 -7.48
C GLY A 586 23.67 8.37 -6.92
N ARG A 587 22.94 7.40 -7.44
CA ARG A 587 23.00 5.98 -7.01
C ARG A 587 24.07 5.16 -7.75
N ALA A 588 24.63 5.70 -8.82
CA ALA A 588 25.73 5.11 -9.58
C ALA A 588 27.04 5.88 -9.27
N GLU A 589 28.07 5.64 -10.06
CA GLU A 589 29.37 6.29 -9.93
C GLU A 589 29.37 7.82 -10.15
N ARG A 590 28.24 8.39 -10.64
CA ARG A 590 28.13 9.83 -10.92
C ARG A 590 27.48 10.55 -9.72
N PRO A 591 28.05 11.71 -9.28
CA PRO A 591 27.41 12.54 -8.26
C PRO A 591 26.01 12.99 -8.70
N GLY A 592 25.05 12.93 -7.78
CA GLY A 592 23.70 13.42 -8.02
C GLY A 592 23.54 14.89 -7.61
N GLU A 593 22.65 15.60 -8.30
CA GLU A 593 22.26 16.96 -7.94
C GLU A 593 20.74 17.04 -7.69
N VAL A 594 20.35 17.88 -6.73
CA VAL A 594 18.94 18.21 -6.43
C VAL A 594 18.78 19.72 -6.51
N ALA A 595 17.98 20.21 -7.43
CA ALA A 595 17.65 21.62 -7.61
C ALA A 595 16.20 21.87 -7.15
N ILE A 596 16.03 22.74 -6.16
CA ILE A 596 14.72 23.02 -5.54
C ILE A 596 14.32 24.46 -5.85
N GLN A 597 13.28 24.65 -6.63
CA GLN A 597 12.71 25.97 -6.92
C GLN A 597 11.81 26.43 -5.78
N THR A 598 12.05 27.64 -5.28
CA THR A 598 11.27 28.25 -4.20
C THR A 598 11.34 29.79 -4.25
N HIS A 599 10.26 30.47 -3.83
CA HIS A 599 10.27 31.91 -3.55
C HIS A 599 10.73 32.25 -2.12
N HIS A 600 11.03 31.22 -1.32
CA HIS A 600 11.42 31.36 0.09
C HIS A 600 12.73 30.59 0.38
N PRO A 601 13.85 30.92 -0.29
CA PRO A 601 15.11 30.20 -0.10
C PRO A 601 15.63 30.31 1.34
N GLU A 602 15.28 31.37 2.07
CA GLU A 602 15.64 31.58 3.48
C GLU A 602 14.81 30.76 4.48
N HIS A 603 13.78 30.03 4.01
CA HIS A 603 12.90 29.27 4.91
C HIS A 603 13.71 28.24 5.72
N PRO A 604 13.57 28.22 7.09
CA PRO A 604 14.41 27.39 7.96
C PRO A 604 14.43 25.90 7.59
N LEU A 605 13.29 25.34 7.18
CA LEU A 605 13.19 23.94 6.74
C LEU A 605 14.06 23.67 5.50
N LEU A 606 14.03 24.57 4.50
CA LEU A 606 14.82 24.39 3.28
C LEU A 606 16.31 24.56 3.58
N GLN A 607 16.67 25.54 4.40
CA GLN A 607 18.05 25.73 4.85
C GLN A 607 18.58 24.50 5.61
N MET A 608 17.75 23.92 6.49
CA MET A 608 18.10 22.68 7.18
C MET A 608 18.34 21.52 6.22
N LEU A 609 17.50 21.37 5.18
CA LEU A 609 17.64 20.28 4.19
C LEU A 609 18.93 20.39 3.37
N ILE A 610 19.40 21.59 3.04
CA ILE A 610 20.62 21.77 2.22
C ILE A 610 21.91 21.75 3.05
N HIS A 611 21.86 22.05 4.36
CA HIS A 611 23.03 22.13 5.22
C HIS A 611 23.14 20.99 6.23
N GLY A 612 22.04 20.34 6.59
CA GLY A 612 21.98 19.34 7.66
C GLY A 612 21.55 17.95 7.21
N GLY A 613 21.47 17.71 5.90
CA GLY A 613 20.99 16.45 5.31
C GLY A 613 21.98 15.31 5.35
#